data_14f222d5b33759566b6fd65e185d2e1b
#
_entry.id   14f222d5b33759566b6fd65e185d2e1b
#
_cell.length_a   1.000
_cell.length_b   1.000
_cell.length_c   1.000
_cell.angle_alpha   90.00
_cell.angle_beta   90.00
_cell.angle_gamma   90.00
#
_symmetry.space_group_name_H-M   'P 1'
#
loop_
_entity.id
_entity.type
_entity.pdbx_description
1 polymer ?
#
loop_
_entity_poly.entity_id
_entity_poly.type
_entity_poly.pdbx_seq_one_letter_code
_entity_poly.pdbx_strand_id
1 'polypeptide(L)'
;MKVLCIGLAVMDISARPISQNSVWQEKQSIDEISIQLGGDAVNQCIYLNKLDMEPGLNICIGPDSTGEMLVGALKQQGIDTSQVCIRKDSRTGTSLVIIDDAGERRIFSATGAERLLHMEDLPSPLPDGLKAISLASLFGLDHLERDGLDEYLKNARQQGILVFADTIWDKFGVGLKGISHLFPQIDYFLPSYYEAASLMGTDTPEDTAAALRNLGVGTAIIKCGGDGVFVDSPEFRGQIPAMKVDPLDTTGAGDCFVACFIASMLKGYSVEEACRLSCRASSWSTLSLGASTAKLSWDVIDSLSKK
;
A
#
# COMPACT_ATOMS: atom_id res chain seq x y z
N MET A 1 -3.93 -6.25 18.34
CA MET A 1 -3.80 -6.00 16.87
C MET A 1 -5.15 -6.23 16.21
N LYS A 2 -5.64 -5.25 15.43
CA LYS A 2 -6.91 -5.38 14.70
C LYS A 2 -6.73 -5.55 13.18
N VAL A 3 -5.65 -4.99 12.63
CA VAL A 3 -5.31 -5.10 11.22
C VAL A 3 -3.88 -5.60 11.09
N LEU A 4 -3.65 -6.62 10.27
CA LEU A 4 -2.33 -7.12 9.94
C LEU A 4 -1.96 -6.64 8.53
N CYS A 5 -0.96 -5.76 8.41
CA CYS A 5 -0.41 -5.32 7.14
C CYS A 5 0.76 -6.22 6.74
N ILE A 6 0.65 -6.87 5.59
CA ILE A 6 1.64 -7.79 5.03
C ILE A 6 2.14 -7.20 3.71
N GLY A 7 3.44 -7.00 3.54
CA GLY A 7 3.96 -6.46 2.29
C GLY A 7 5.38 -5.94 2.38
N LEU A 8 5.68 -4.99 1.51
CA LEU A 8 7.02 -4.42 1.38
C LEU A 8 7.29 -3.33 2.42
N ALA A 9 8.55 -3.28 2.83
CA ALA A 9 9.13 -2.21 3.64
C ALA A 9 10.47 -1.82 3.05
N VAL A 10 10.66 -0.55 2.76
CA VAL A 10 11.88 0.01 2.20
C VAL A 10 12.22 1.32 2.89
N MET A 11 13.45 1.77 2.74
CA MET A 11 13.85 3.11 3.11
C MET A 11 13.99 3.95 1.84
N ASP A 12 13.27 5.05 1.74
CA ASP A 12 13.34 5.97 0.62
C ASP A 12 14.30 7.14 0.95
N ILE A 13 15.29 7.33 0.08
CA ILE A 13 16.23 8.45 0.14
C ILE A 13 15.87 9.36 -1.03
N SER A 14 15.32 10.53 -0.77
CA SER A 14 15.04 11.51 -1.81
C SER A 14 16.05 12.64 -1.82
N ALA A 15 16.43 13.10 -3.02
CA ALA A 15 17.37 14.17 -3.24
C ALA A 15 16.83 15.16 -4.27
N ARG A 16 16.86 16.48 -3.96
CA ARG A 16 16.31 17.53 -4.82
C ARG A 16 16.96 18.91 -4.64
N PRO A 17 16.91 19.81 -5.66
CA PRO A 17 16.69 19.43 -7.06
C PRO A 17 17.96 18.84 -7.67
N ILE A 18 17.81 17.87 -8.54
CA ILE A 18 18.92 17.31 -9.31
C ILE A 18 18.56 17.37 -10.80
N SER A 19 19.16 18.30 -11.53
CA SER A 19 18.93 18.40 -12.97
C SER A 19 19.60 17.27 -13.73
N GLN A 20 19.04 16.90 -14.90
CA GLN A 20 19.58 15.85 -15.73
C GLN A 20 21.06 16.08 -16.10
N ASN A 21 21.46 17.33 -16.32
CA ASN A 21 22.83 17.68 -16.67
C ASN A 21 23.80 17.62 -15.50
N SER A 22 23.31 17.67 -14.26
CA SER A 22 24.12 17.69 -13.06
C SER A 22 24.38 16.33 -12.44
N VAL A 23 23.60 15.29 -12.80
CA VAL A 23 23.75 13.93 -12.26
C VAL A 23 25.16 13.36 -12.41
N TRP A 24 25.90 13.77 -13.46
CA TRP A 24 27.25 13.29 -13.74
C TRP A 24 28.35 14.28 -13.35
N GLN A 25 28.03 15.35 -12.62
CA GLN A 25 29.05 16.26 -12.09
C GLN A 25 29.74 15.60 -10.89
N GLU A 26 31.03 15.84 -10.74
CA GLU A 26 31.83 15.27 -9.65
C GLU A 26 31.31 15.65 -8.25
N LYS A 27 30.82 16.90 -8.13
CA LYS A 27 30.26 17.42 -6.88
C LYS A 27 29.19 18.46 -7.18
N GLN A 28 28.06 18.34 -6.48
CA GLN A 28 26.97 19.31 -6.56
C GLN A 28 26.38 19.56 -5.17
N SER A 29 26.02 20.80 -4.91
CA SER A 29 25.17 21.16 -3.78
C SER A 29 23.72 21.16 -4.23
N ILE A 30 22.85 20.55 -3.43
CA ILE A 30 21.41 20.49 -3.64
C ILE A 30 20.70 21.02 -2.39
N ASP A 31 19.41 21.32 -2.51
CA ASP A 31 18.65 21.95 -1.43
C ASP A 31 18.31 20.96 -0.31
N GLU A 32 18.00 19.71 -0.67
CA GLU A 32 17.52 18.76 0.32
C GLU A 32 17.91 17.30 -0.02
N ILE A 33 18.29 16.57 1.02
CA ILE A 33 18.29 15.11 1.05
C ILE A 33 17.43 14.71 2.23
N SER A 34 16.39 13.89 2.00
CA SER A 34 15.55 13.35 3.07
C SER A 34 15.55 11.83 3.06
N ILE A 35 15.41 11.25 4.25
CA ILE A 35 15.30 9.81 4.46
C ILE A 35 13.94 9.56 5.08
N GLN A 36 13.12 8.73 4.44
CA GLN A 36 11.74 8.47 4.83
C GLN A 36 11.43 6.98 4.82
N LEU A 37 10.43 6.60 5.60
CA LEU A 37 9.84 5.27 5.52
C LEU A 37 9.08 5.12 4.21
N GLY A 38 9.24 3.99 3.55
CA GLY A 38 8.57 3.62 2.33
C GLY A 38 8.15 2.15 2.33
N GLY A 39 7.48 1.75 1.25
CA GLY A 39 6.85 0.44 1.10
C GLY A 39 5.38 0.47 1.51
N ASP A 40 4.56 -0.18 0.67
CA ASP A 40 3.10 -0.06 0.76
C ASP A 40 2.56 -0.53 2.11
N ALA A 41 3.09 -1.66 2.64
CA ALA A 41 2.66 -2.17 3.95
C ALA A 41 2.97 -1.18 5.08
N VAL A 42 4.14 -0.54 5.03
CA VAL A 42 4.55 0.46 6.02
C VAL A 42 3.66 1.70 5.93
N ASN A 43 3.42 2.21 4.72
CA ASN A 43 2.58 3.37 4.50
C ASN A 43 1.13 3.14 4.97
N GLN A 44 0.55 2.00 4.58
CA GLN A 44 -0.80 1.61 5.00
C GLN A 44 -0.88 1.45 6.52
N CYS A 45 0.11 0.80 7.14
CA CYS A 45 0.19 0.63 8.58
C CYS A 45 0.25 1.98 9.32
N ILE A 46 1.06 2.93 8.85
CA ILE A 46 1.17 4.28 9.42
C ILE A 46 -0.17 5.02 9.34
N TYR A 47 -0.87 4.99 8.19
CA TYR A 47 -2.17 5.62 8.06
C TYR A 47 -3.25 4.94 8.90
N LEU A 48 -3.26 3.61 8.99
CA LEU A 48 -4.16 2.86 9.88
C LEU A 48 -3.92 3.24 11.34
N ASN A 49 -2.65 3.41 11.76
CA ASN A 49 -2.32 3.85 13.11
C ASN A 49 -2.85 5.27 13.39
N LYS A 50 -2.75 6.19 12.43
CA LYS A 50 -3.31 7.54 12.52
C LYS A 50 -4.85 7.56 12.60
N LEU A 51 -5.50 6.48 12.16
CA LEU A 51 -6.95 6.26 12.21
C LEU A 51 -7.39 5.37 13.38
N ASP A 52 -6.51 5.12 14.36
CA ASP A 52 -6.75 4.35 15.59
C ASP A 52 -7.17 2.88 15.34
N MET A 53 -6.63 2.26 14.28
CA MET A 53 -6.98 0.89 13.89
C MET A 53 -6.09 -0.20 14.51
N GLU A 54 -5.17 0.16 15.41
CA GLU A 54 -4.26 -0.79 16.08
C GLU A 54 -3.59 -1.78 15.10
N PRO A 55 -2.88 -1.28 14.06
CA PRO A 55 -2.28 -2.15 13.07
C PRO A 55 -1.06 -2.89 13.62
N GLY A 56 -0.79 -4.07 13.07
CA GLY A 56 0.48 -4.77 13.17
C GLY A 56 1.10 -4.91 11.80
N LEU A 57 2.41 -5.04 11.77
CA LEU A 57 3.19 -5.02 10.53
C LEU A 57 3.99 -6.30 10.40
N ASN A 58 3.74 -7.07 9.33
CA ASN A 58 4.52 -8.25 8.98
C ASN A 58 5.30 -7.97 7.69
N ILE A 59 6.56 -7.68 7.85
CA ILE A 59 7.51 -7.27 6.82
C ILE A 59 8.85 -7.95 7.04
N CYS A 60 9.72 -7.91 6.03
CA CYS A 60 11.06 -8.46 6.12
C CYS A 60 12.13 -7.38 5.87
N ILE A 61 13.16 -7.33 6.72
CA ILE A 61 14.29 -6.41 6.65
C ILE A 61 15.62 -7.13 6.79
N GLY A 62 16.72 -6.44 6.48
CA GLY A 62 18.08 -6.88 6.77
C GLY A 62 18.56 -6.47 8.17
N PRO A 63 19.64 -7.09 8.70
CA PRO A 63 20.27 -6.73 9.98
C PRO A 63 21.27 -5.57 9.79
N ASP A 64 20.90 -4.53 9.06
CA ASP A 64 21.74 -3.38 8.76
C ASP A 64 21.20 -2.09 9.39
N SER A 65 21.99 -1.03 9.35
CA SER A 65 21.59 0.28 9.93
C SER A 65 20.31 0.83 9.32
N THR A 66 20.03 0.52 8.05
CA THR A 66 18.79 0.92 7.37
C THR A 66 17.57 0.23 8.01
N GLY A 67 17.67 -1.07 8.27
CA GLY A 67 16.61 -1.82 8.96
C GLY A 67 16.41 -1.35 10.41
N GLU A 68 17.51 -1.07 11.13
CA GLU A 68 17.44 -0.51 12.47
C GLU A 68 16.74 0.87 12.49
N MET A 69 17.07 1.75 11.54
CA MET A 69 16.40 3.05 11.38
C MET A 69 14.91 2.89 11.09
N LEU A 70 14.54 1.99 10.17
CA LEU A 70 13.15 1.70 9.80
C LEU A 70 12.36 1.26 11.03
N VAL A 71 12.81 0.23 11.75
CA VAL A 71 12.15 -0.28 12.95
C VAL A 71 12.11 0.77 14.05
N GLY A 72 13.19 1.53 14.25
CA GLY A 72 13.25 2.62 15.22
C GLY A 72 12.21 3.69 14.95
N ALA A 73 12.05 4.11 13.71
CA ALA A 73 11.06 5.11 13.31
C ALA A 73 9.61 4.62 13.46
N LEU A 74 9.34 3.34 13.17
CA LEU A 74 8.04 2.72 13.40
C LEU A 74 7.68 2.66 14.90
N LYS A 75 8.62 2.26 15.74
CA LYS A 75 8.45 2.25 17.21
C LYS A 75 8.16 3.63 17.78
N GLN A 76 8.83 4.67 17.27
CA GLN A 76 8.57 6.06 17.68
C GLN A 76 7.15 6.52 17.35
N GLN A 77 6.52 5.94 16.31
CA GLN A 77 5.12 6.18 15.97
C GLN A 77 4.13 5.27 16.73
N GLY A 78 4.61 4.45 17.68
CA GLY A 78 3.78 3.53 18.45
C GLY A 78 3.30 2.29 17.69
N ILE A 79 3.92 1.98 16.55
CA ILE A 79 3.57 0.80 15.75
C ILE A 79 4.24 -0.45 16.33
N ASP A 80 3.46 -1.52 16.47
CA ASP A 80 3.98 -2.82 16.88
C ASP A 80 4.87 -3.43 15.79
N THR A 81 6.12 -3.69 16.15
CA THR A 81 7.13 -4.27 15.27
C THR A 81 7.50 -5.71 15.64
N SER A 82 6.69 -6.36 16.48
CA SER A 82 6.97 -7.72 16.99
C SER A 82 6.97 -8.79 15.87
N GLN A 83 6.28 -8.51 14.77
CA GLN A 83 6.18 -9.41 13.61
C GLN A 83 7.16 -9.03 12.48
N VAL A 84 8.13 -8.16 12.73
CA VAL A 84 9.17 -7.83 11.74
C VAL A 84 10.17 -8.97 11.65
N CYS A 85 10.33 -9.53 10.45
CA CYS A 85 11.27 -10.58 10.15
C CYS A 85 12.64 -10.02 9.77
N ILE A 86 13.73 -10.66 10.20
CA ILE A 86 15.10 -10.26 9.88
C ILE A 86 15.79 -11.35 9.07
N ARG A 87 16.20 -11.05 7.84
CA ARG A 87 16.98 -11.95 6.98
C ARG A 87 18.46 -11.64 7.08
N LYS A 88 19.23 -12.53 7.75
CA LYS A 88 20.65 -12.32 8.06
C LYS A 88 21.55 -12.14 6.84
N ASP A 89 21.17 -12.75 5.73
CA ASP A 89 21.96 -12.78 4.51
C ASP A 89 21.48 -11.78 3.45
N SER A 90 20.63 -10.83 3.84
CA SER A 90 20.10 -9.81 2.94
C SER A 90 20.16 -8.42 3.58
N ARG A 91 20.16 -7.38 2.74
CA ARG A 91 20.07 -5.98 3.20
C ARG A 91 18.62 -5.53 3.20
N THR A 92 18.33 -4.48 3.96
CA THR A 92 17.03 -3.79 3.87
C THR A 92 16.89 -3.13 2.52
N GLY A 93 15.72 -3.28 1.89
CA GLY A 93 15.40 -2.62 0.63
C GLY A 93 15.50 -1.11 0.75
N THR A 94 16.06 -0.47 -0.28
CA THR A 94 16.29 0.97 -0.28
C THR A 94 16.00 1.53 -1.66
N SER A 95 15.31 2.67 -1.73
CA SER A 95 15.07 3.41 -2.97
C SER A 95 15.80 4.75 -2.91
N LEU A 96 16.41 5.14 -4.03
CA LEU A 96 16.90 6.48 -4.27
C LEU A 96 15.93 7.19 -5.22
N VAL A 97 15.32 8.28 -4.75
CA VAL A 97 14.37 9.10 -5.51
C VAL A 97 15.04 10.41 -5.87
N ILE A 98 15.39 10.58 -7.13
CA ILE A 98 15.92 11.83 -7.66
C ILE A 98 14.76 12.66 -8.19
N ILE A 99 14.67 13.92 -7.75
CA ILE A 99 13.62 14.87 -8.14
C ILE A 99 14.30 16.07 -8.80
N ASP A 100 13.87 16.40 -10.02
CA ASP A 100 14.41 17.53 -10.77
C ASP A 100 13.72 18.87 -10.46
N ASP A 101 14.17 19.95 -11.12
CA ASP A 101 13.62 21.30 -10.94
C ASP A 101 12.14 21.43 -11.35
N ALA A 102 11.64 20.53 -12.19
CA ALA A 102 10.25 20.47 -12.62
C ALA A 102 9.37 19.59 -11.70
N GLY A 103 9.98 18.91 -10.69
CA GLY A 103 9.31 17.97 -9.82
C GLY A 103 9.19 16.55 -10.41
N GLU A 104 9.79 16.30 -11.58
CA GLU A 104 9.83 14.98 -12.18
C GLU A 104 10.73 14.03 -11.40
N ARG A 105 10.29 12.77 -11.28
CA ARG A 105 10.96 11.78 -10.44
C ARG A 105 11.61 10.67 -11.25
N ARG A 106 12.76 10.22 -10.73
CA ARG A 106 13.42 8.99 -11.15
C ARG A 106 13.71 8.15 -9.92
N ILE A 107 13.26 6.89 -9.92
CA ILE A 107 13.38 5.99 -8.78
C ILE A 107 14.36 4.87 -9.15
N PHE A 108 15.35 4.67 -8.30
CA PHE A 108 16.30 3.57 -8.36
C PHE A 108 16.10 2.69 -7.12
N SER A 109 15.58 1.49 -7.29
CA SER A 109 15.32 0.59 -6.16
C SER A 109 16.38 -0.51 -6.10
N ALA A 110 17.01 -0.63 -4.94
CA ALA A 110 17.86 -1.74 -4.59
C ALA A 110 17.03 -2.74 -3.76
N THR A 111 16.66 -3.84 -4.41
CA THR A 111 15.90 -4.93 -3.76
C THR A 111 16.73 -5.59 -2.67
N GLY A 112 16.08 -5.91 -1.56
CA GLY A 112 16.68 -6.54 -0.39
C GLY A 112 15.77 -7.59 0.25
N ALA A 113 15.75 -7.59 1.56
CA ALA A 113 15.01 -8.57 2.38
C ALA A 113 13.48 -8.45 2.25
N GLU A 114 12.95 -7.32 1.79
CA GLU A 114 11.50 -7.08 1.67
C GLU A 114 10.78 -8.12 0.83
N ARG A 115 11.48 -8.79 -0.09
CA ARG A 115 10.91 -9.86 -0.92
C ARG A 115 11.05 -11.26 -0.33
N LEU A 116 11.74 -11.39 0.79
CA LEU A 116 12.06 -12.68 1.42
C LEU A 116 11.11 -13.03 2.57
N LEU A 117 9.88 -12.53 2.52
CA LEU A 117 8.85 -12.92 3.46
C LEU A 117 8.27 -14.27 3.04
N HIS A 118 8.29 -15.25 3.96
CA HIS A 118 7.84 -16.62 3.74
C HIS A 118 6.61 -16.93 4.61
N MET A 119 5.91 -18.02 4.31
CA MET A 119 4.74 -18.48 5.08
C MET A 119 5.03 -18.70 6.56
N GLU A 120 6.23 -19.14 6.90
CA GLU A 120 6.69 -19.34 8.29
C GLU A 120 6.81 -18.03 9.10
N ASP A 121 6.89 -16.89 8.42
CA ASP A 121 6.97 -15.57 9.05
C ASP A 121 5.58 -14.99 9.37
N LEU A 122 4.54 -15.56 8.80
CA LEU A 122 3.18 -15.15 9.10
C LEU A 122 2.73 -15.70 10.45
N PRO A 123 1.98 -14.91 11.24
CA PRO A 123 1.51 -15.40 12.54
C PRO A 123 0.57 -16.60 12.39
N SER A 124 0.95 -17.71 13.03
CA SER A 124 0.14 -18.93 13.12
C SER A 124 0.21 -19.47 14.55
N PRO A 125 -0.90 -19.47 15.30
CA PRO A 125 -2.26 -19.06 14.89
C PRO A 125 -2.39 -17.57 14.60
N LEU A 126 -3.49 -17.19 13.93
CA LEU A 126 -3.84 -15.79 13.70
C LEU A 126 -4.01 -15.07 15.05
N PRO A 127 -3.57 -13.79 15.18
CA PRO A 127 -3.69 -13.04 16.42
C PRO A 127 -5.13 -12.88 16.91
N ASP A 128 -5.36 -13.03 18.20
CA ASP A 128 -6.64 -12.78 18.81
C ASP A 128 -7.13 -11.35 18.54
N GLY A 129 -8.41 -11.23 18.16
CA GLY A 129 -9.03 -9.94 17.88
C GLY A 129 -8.69 -9.35 16.51
N LEU A 130 -7.95 -10.07 15.65
CA LEU A 130 -7.71 -9.67 14.28
C LEU A 130 -9.04 -9.53 13.51
N LYS A 131 -9.21 -8.44 12.77
CA LYS A 131 -10.42 -8.12 12.00
C LYS A 131 -10.15 -8.05 10.51
N ALA A 132 -8.93 -7.71 10.13
CA ALA A 132 -8.55 -7.55 8.74
C ALA A 132 -7.09 -7.94 8.49
N ILE A 133 -6.84 -8.45 7.28
CA ILE A 133 -5.52 -8.60 6.69
C ILE A 133 -5.46 -7.67 5.49
N SER A 134 -4.39 -6.86 5.40
CA SER A 134 -4.04 -6.08 4.22
C SER A 134 -2.83 -6.68 3.55
N LEU A 135 -3.00 -7.29 2.38
CA LEU A 135 -1.93 -7.69 1.48
C LEU A 135 -1.56 -6.47 0.64
N ALA A 136 -0.61 -5.69 1.10
CA ALA A 136 -0.34 -4.36 0.55
C ALA A 136 0.42 -4.38 -0.78
N SER A 137 1.11 -5.46 -1.12
CA SER A 137 2.13 -5.46 -2.18
C SER A 137 2.11 -6.76 -2.99
N LEU A 138 0.96 -7.19 -3.51
CA LEU A 138 0.93 -8.34 -4.47
C LEU A 138 1.85 -8.04 -5.65
N PHE A 139 2.49 -9.06 -6.22
CA PHE A 139 3.66 -9.04 -7.11
C PHE A 139 4.99 -8.66 -6.45
N GLY A 140 4.99 -8.39 -5.15
CA GLY A 140 6.17 -8.17 -4.33
C GLY A 140 6.47 -9.27 -3.33
N LEU A 141 5.57 -10.24 -3.17
CA LEU A 141 5.60 -11.27 -2.13
C LEU A 141 5.80 -12.67 -2.73
N ASP A 142 6.78 -12.83 -3.62
CA ASP A 142 6.96 -14.00 -4.49
C ASP A 142 6.88 -15.35 -3.75
N HIS A 143 7.46 -15.44 -2.55
CA HIS A 143 7.43 -16.68 -1.77
C HIS A 143 6.05 -16.95 -1.19
N LEU A 144 5.40 -15.91 -0.64
CA LEU A 144 4.03 -16.05 -0.11
C LEU A 144 3.02 -16.35 -1.21
N GLU A 145 3.13 -15.66 -2.35
CA GLU A 145 2.20 -15.79 -3.46
C GLU A 145 2.17 -17.21 -4.07
N ARG A 146 3.26 -17.98 -3.89
CA ARG A 146 3.40 -19.36 -4.42
C ARG A 146 3.14 -20.45 -3.40
N ASP A 147 3.35 -20.17 -2.12
CA ASP A 147 3.58 -21.21 -1.10
C ASP A 147 2.46 -21.33 -0.05
N GLY A 148 1.19 -21.23 -0.47
CA GLY A 148 0.05 -21.53 0.42
C GLY A 148 -0.60 -20.31 1.07
N LEU A 149 -0.37 -19.12 0.52
CA LEU A 149 -1.07 -17.91 0.97
C LEU A 149 -2.60 -18.01 0.82
N ASP A 150 -3.07 -18.70 -0.22
CA ASP A 150 -4.52 -18.95 -0.44
C ASP A 150 -5.17 -19.70 0.71
N GLU A 151 -4.54 -20.76 1.22
CA GLU A 151 -5.05 -21.51 2.37
C GLU A 151 -4.98 -20.69 3.67
N TYR A 152 -3.94 -19.86 3.85
CA TYR A 152 -3.84 -18.96 4.98
C TYR A 152 -4.97 -17.91 4.98
N LEU A 153 -5.24 -17.29 3.84
CA LEU A 153 -6.33 -16.32 3.67
C LEU A 153 -7.70 -16.98 3.83
N LYS A 154 -7.88 -18.17 3.29
CA LYS A 154 -9.10 -18.95 3.46
C LYS A 154 -9.40 -19.26 4.94
N ASN A 155 -8.36 -19.65 5.69
CA ASN A 155 -8.48 -19.85 7.15
C ASN A 155 -8.84 -18.54 7.88
N ALA A 156 -8.24 -17.42 7.49
CA ALA A 156 -8.58 -16.10 8.05
C ALA A 156 -10.07 -15.75 7.79
N ARG A 157 -10.54 -15.91 6.56
CA ARG A 157 -11.95 -15.66 6.19
C ARG A 157 -12.93 -16.57 6.92
N GLN A 158 -12.60 -17.83 7.15
CA GLN A 158 -13.42 -18.76 7.95
C GLN A 158 -13.57 -18.29 9.42
N GLN A 159 -12.63 -17.50 9.91
CA GLN A 159 -12.68 -16.87 11.23
C GLN A 159 -13.36 -15.49 11.21
N GLY A 160 -13.92 -15.07 10.08
CA GLY A 160 -14.58 -13.76 9.92
C GLY A 160 -13.64 -12.59 9.75
N ILE A 161 -12.37 -12.83 9.39
CA ILE A 161 -11.36 -11.81 9.13
C ILE A 161 -11.49 -11.37 7.67
N LEU A 162 -11.62 -10.08 7.42
CA LEU A 162 -11.70 -9.51 6.07
C LEU A 162 -10.32 -9.46 5.40
N VAL A 163 -10.26 -9.75 4.11
CA VAL A 163 -9.03 -9.73 3.32
C VAL A 163 -9.10 -8.59 2.31
N PHE A 164 -8.17 -7.65 2.46
CA PHE A 164 -7.93 -6.54 1.53
C PHE A 164 -6.62 -6.80 0.80
N ALA A 165 -6.56 -6.44 -0.48
CA ALA A 165 -5.33 -6.56 -1.25
C ALA A 165 -5.12 -5.36 -2.17
N ASP A 166 -3.86 -4.98 -2.33
CA ASP A 166 -3.37 -4.01 -3.31
C ASP A 166 -2.20 -4.62 -4.08
N THR A 167 -1.80 -3.99 -5.17
CA THR A 167 -0.71 -4.46 -6.03
C THR A 167 0.41 -3.44 -6.09
N ILE A 168 1.60 -3.94 -6.42
CA ILE A 168 2.67 -3.14 -7.01
C ILE A 168 2.79 -3.50 -8.49
N TRP A 169 3.57 -2.71 -9.22
CA TRP A 169 3.89 -3.03 -10.61
C TRP A 169 4.56 -4.41 -10.74
N ASP A 170 4.01 -5.28 -11.60
CA ASP A 170 4.58 -6.60 -11.89
C ASP A 170 5.86 -6.50 -12.75
N LYS A 171 6.95 -6.11 -12.12
CA LYS A 171 8.24 -5.97 -12.83
C LYS A 171 8.94 -7.30 -13.14
N PHE A 172 8.44 -8.41 -12.60
CA PHE A 172 9.04 -9.74 -12.78
C PHE A 172 8.25 -10.64 -13.72
N GLY A 173 7.11 -10.15 -14.24
CA GLY A 173 6.29 -10.90 -15.18
C GLY A 173 5.59 -12.11 -14.56
N VAL A 174 5.23 -12.03 -13.27
CA VAL A 174 4.44 -13.06 -12.56
C VAL A 174 3.09 -13.26 -13.25
N GLY A 175 2.49 -12.18 -13.69
CA GLY A 175 1.25 -12.15 -14.44
C GLY A 175 0.04 -12.70 -13.70
N LEU A 176 -1.10 -12.68 -14.39
CA LEU A 176 -2.37 -13.14 -13.82
C LEU A 176 -2.31 -14.58 -13.29
N LYS A 177 -1.60 -15.46 -14.00
CA LYS A 177 -1.49 -16.89 -13.60
C LYS A 177 -0.82 -17.08 -12.25
N GLY A 178 0.09 -16.18 -11.88
CA GLY A 178 0.82 -16.28 -10.62
C GLY A 178 -0.02 -15.94 -9.40
N ILE A 179 -1.03 -15.07 -9.52
CA ILE A 179 -1.81 -14.59 -8.37
C ILE A 179 -3.32 -14.88 -8.45
N SER A 180 -3.87 -15.34 -9.58
CA SER A 180 -5.32 -15.51 -9.75
C SER A 180 -5.94 -16.53 -8.79
N HIS A 181 -5.16 -17.48 -8.28
CA HIS A 181 -5.61 -18.44 -7.27
C HIS A 181 -5.94 -17.77 -5.91
N LEU A 182 -5.38 -16.57 -5.64
CA LEU A 182 -5.66 -15.79 -4.44
C LEU A 182 -6.99 -15.04 -4.51
N PHE A 183 -7.47 -14.68 -5.70
CA PHE A 183 -8.62 -13.80 -5.89
C PHE A 183 -9.91 -14.27 -5.19
N PRO A 184 -10.26 -15.58 -5.17
CA PRO A 184 -11.43 -16.05 -4.43
C PRO A 184 -11.33 -15.86 -2.90
N GLN A 185 -10.11 -15.55 -2.40
CA GLN A 185 -9.87 -15.29 -0.98
C GLN A 185 -9.80 -13.78 -0.64
N ILE A 186 -9.93 -12.91 -1.64
CA ILE A 186 -9.86 -11.46 -1.47
C ILE A 186 -11.27 -10.86 -1.42
N ASP A 187 -11.64 -10.27 -0.29
CA ASP A 187 -12.93 -9.60 -0.13
C ASP A 187 -12.95 -8.24 -0.84
N TYR A 188 -11.84 -7.50 -0.77
CA TYR A 188 -11.69 -6.17 -1.37
C TYR A 188 -10.34 -6.06 -2.08
N PHE A 189 -10.35 -5.86 -3.39
CA PHE A 189 -9.15 -5.68 -4.20
C PHE A 189 -9.08 -4.24 -4.73
N LEU A 190 -7.99 -3.53 -4.39
CA LEU A 190 -7.86 -2.09 -4.56
C LEU A 190 -6.64 -1.67 -5.43
N PRO A 191 -6.43 -2.27 -6.61
CA PRO A 191 -5.27 -1.95 -7.45
C PRO A 191 -5.39 -0.56 -8.09
N SER A 192 -4.26 -0.02 -8.57
CA SER A 192 -4.30 1.09 -9.51
C SER A 192 -4.85 0.65 -10.87
N TYR A 193 -5.52 1.57 -11.60
CA TYR A 193 -6.04 1.26 -12.93
C TYR A 193 -4.93 0.80 -13.88
N TYR A 194 -3.79 1.47 -13.86
CA TYR A 194 -2.68 1.14 -14.72
C TYR A 194 -2.16 -0.29 -14.53
N GLU A 195 -2.00 -0.72 -13.28
CA GLU A 195 -1.56 -2.08 -12.94
C GLU A 195 -2.62 -3.13 -13.30
N ALA A 196 -3.86 -2.90 -12.87
CA ALA A 196 -4.95 -3.84 -13.09
C ALA A 196 -5.34 -3.97 -14.57
N ALA A 197 -5.40 -2.86 -15.32
CA ALA A 197 -5.70 -2.88 -16.75
C ALA A 197 -4.62 -3.62 -17.54
N SER A 198 -3.34 -3.39 -17.23
CA SER A 198 -2.22 -4.13 -17.82
C SER A 198 -2.31 -5.63 -17.54
N LEU A 199 -2.68 -6.00 -16.31
CA LEU A 199 -2.83 -7.40 -15.89
C LEU A 199 -4.00 -8.11 -16.58
N MET A 200 -5.12 -7.39 -16.73
CA MET A 200 -6.37 -7.94 -17.27
C MET A 200 -6.50 -7.79 -18.79
N GLY A 201 -5.68 -6.95 -19.41
CA GLY A 201 -5.77 -6.63 -20.85
C GLY A 201 -7.05 -5.87 -21.18
N THR A 202 -7.46 -4.91 -20.35
CA THR A 202 -8.69 -4.13 -20.48
C THR A 202 -8.40 -2.64 -20.69
N ASP A 203 -9.33 -1.92 -21.32
CA ASP A 203 -9.15 -0.52 -21.71
C ASP A 203 -9.98 0.47 -20.87
N THR A 204 -10.85 -0.02 -19.99
CA THR A 204 -11.67 0.83 -19.11
C THR A 204 -11.65 0.33 -17.66
N PRO A 205 -11.80 1.23 -16.67
CA PRO A 205 -11.92 0.82 -15.26
C PRO A 205 -13.12 -0.12 -15.02
N GLU A 206 -14.22 0.08 -15.76
CA GLU A 206 -15.43 -0.76 -15.71
C GLU A 206 -15.15 -2.20 -16.12
N ASP A 207 -14.47 -2.39 -17.26
CA ASP A 207 -14.13 -3.71 -17.77
C ASP A 207 -13.10 -4.39 -16.88
N THR A 208 -12.13 -3.62 -16.37
CA THR A 208 -11.13 -4.09 -15.41
C THR A 208 -11.78 -4.63 -14.14
N ALA A 209 -12.69 -3.86 -13.54
CA ALA A 209 -13.40 -4.26 -12.34
C ALA A 209 -14.26 -5.52 -12.58
N ALA A 210 -15.01 -5.55 -13.69
CA ALA A 210 -15.82 -6.71 -14.07
C ALA A 210 -14.98 -7.97 -14.27
N ALA A 211 -13.82 -7.86 -14.94
CA ALA A 211 -12.90 -8.96 -15.15
C ALA A 211 -12.35 -9.52 -13.84
N LEU A 212 -11.97 -8.67 -12.88
CA LEU A 212 -11.53 -9.09 -11.54
C LEU A 212 -12.64 -9.77 -10.74
N ARG A 213 -13.87 -9.24 -10.81
CA ARG A 213 -15.05 -9.87 -10.19
C ARG A 213 -15.31 -11.27 -10.76
N ASN A 214 -15.17 -11.45 -12.06
CA ASN A 214 -15.34 -12.76 -12.71
C ASN A 214 -14.27 -13.78 -12.29
N LEU A 215 -13.12 -13.33 -11.78
CA LEU A 215 -12.07 -14.18 -11.23
C LEU A 215 -12.26 -14.49 -9.73
N GLY A 216 -13.34 -14.02 -9.13
CA GLY A 216 -13.73 -14.38 -7.76
C GLY A 216 -13.42 -13.32 -6.70
N VAL A 217 -12.92 -12.16 -7.06
CA VAL A 217 -12.74 -11.04 -6.12
C VAL A 217 -14.09 -10.60 -5.55
N GLY A 218 -14.20 -10.41 -4.25
CA GLY A 218 -15.44 -10.02 -3.56
C GLY A 218 -15.94 -8.63 -3.96
N THR A 219 -15.07 -7.64 -4.01
CA THR A 219 -15.33 -6.25 -4.46
C THR A 219 -14.07 -5.75 -5.16
N ALA A 220 -14.21 -5.20 -6.36
CA ALA A 220 -13.12 -4.57 -7.11
C ALA A 220 -13.23 -3.05 -7.01
N ILE A 221 -12.16 -2.38 -6.59
CA ILE A 221 -12.07 -0.93 -6.45
C ILE A 221 -10.85 -0.46 -7.24
N ILE A 222 -11.07 0.09 -8.41
CA ILE A 222 -10.02 0.51 -9.33
C ILE A 222 -9.65 1.96 -9.06
N LYS A 223 -8.43 2.20 -8.57
CA LYS A 223 -7.92 3.55 -8.28
C LYS A 223 -7.50 4.25 -9.57
N CYS A 224 -8.17 5.35 -9.91
CA CYS A 224 -7.98 6.11 -11.16
C CYS A 224 -7.28 7.47 -10.92
N GLY A 225 -6.46 7.58 -9.89
CA GLY A 225 -5.73 8.82 -9.56
C GLY A 225 -6.66 10.01 -9.34
N GLY A 226 -6.43 11.11 -10.04
CA GLY A 226 -7.24 12.34 -9.93
C GLY A 226 -8.70 12.20 -10.36
N ASP A 227 -9.07 11.13 -11.06
CA ASP A 227 -10.45 10.83 -11.45
C ASP A 227 -11.22 10.07 -10.35
N GLY A 228 -10.55 9.66 -9.29
CA GLY A 228 -11.15 8.95 -8.17
C GLY A 228 -11.06 7.44 -8.31
N VAL A 229 -12.17 6.72 -8.10
CA VAL A 229 -12.21 5.25 -8.17
C VAL A 229 -13.44 4.76 -8.92
N PHE A 230 -13.29 3.63 -9.62
CA PHE A 230 -14.43 2.84 -10.10
C PHE A 230 -14.62 1.64 -9.17
N VAL A 231 -15.85 1.41 -8.74
CA VAL A 231 -16.24 0.35 -7.80
C VAL A 231 -17.16 -0.65 -8.50
N ASP A 232 -16.88 -1.93 -8.33
CA ASP A 232 -17.81 -3.03 -8.67
C ASP A 232 -17.94 -3.95 -7.46
N SER A 233 -19.09 -3.87 -6.79
CA SER A 233 -19.43 -4.67 -5.61
C SER A 233 -20.87 -5.19 -5.71
N PRO A 234 -21.30 -6.13 -4.84
CA PRO A 234 -22.69 -6.55 -4.76
C PRO A 234 -23.67 -5.44 -4.40
N GLU A 235 -23.21 -4.40 -3.69
CA GLU A 235 -24.05 -3.33 -3.14
C GLU A 235 -24.01 -2.06 -3.96
N PHE A 236 -22.91 -1.80 -4.66
CA PHE A 236 -22.70 -0.55 -5.41
C PHE A 236 -21.83 -0.79 -6.63
N ARG A 237 -22.21 -0.21 -7.76
CA ARG A 237 -21.41 -0.18 -8.98
C ARG A 237 -21.42 1.22 -9.58
N GLY A 238 -20.24 1.81 -9.76
CA GLY A 238 -20.12 3.14 -10.36
C GLY A 238 -18.82 3.84 -10.01
N GLN A 239 -18.65 5.03 -10.56
CA GLN A 239 -17.50 5.89 -10.31
C GLN A 239 -17.76 6.82 -9.12
N ILE A 240 -16.74 6.97 -8.28
CA ILE A 240 -16.70 7.94 -7.18
C ILE A 240 -15.55 8.89 -7.46
N PRO A 241 -15.82 10.20 -7.62
CA PRO A 241 -14.79 11.17 -7.98
C PRO A 241 -13.83 11.44 -6.81
N ALA A 242 -12.57 11.76 -7.13
CA ALA A 242 -11.62 12.29 -6.18
C ALA A 242 -12.03 13.72 -5.74
N MET A 243 -11.59 14.13 -4.56
CA MET A 243 -11.65 15.51 -4.15
C MET A 243 -10.62 16.32 -4.95
N LYS A 244 -11.04 17.43 -5.55
CA LYS A 244 -10.13 18.28 -6.34
C LYS A 244 -9.17 19.03 -5.42
N VAL A 245 -7.89 18.84 -5.65
CA VAL A 245 -6.79 19.52 -4.96
C VAL A 245 -5.69 19.83 -5.97
N ASP A 246 -4.77 20.70 -5.59
CA ASP A 246 -3.51 20.92 -6.31
C ASP A 246 -2.41 20.12 -5.58
N PRO A 247 -2.02 18.93 -6.08
CA PRO A 247 -1.17 18.03 -5.33
C PRO A 247 0.28 18.53 -5.26
N LEU A 248 0.86 18.44 -4.07
CA LEU A 248 2.29 18.68 -3.86
C LEU A 248 3.11 17.42 -4.10
N ASP A 249 2.61 16.27 -3.62
CA ASP A 249 3.27 14.97 -3.71
C ASP A 249 2.23 13.83 -3.70
N THR A 250 2.16 13.05 -4.78
CA THR A 250 1.20 11.95 -4.91
C THR A 250 1.71 10.61 -4.36
N THR A 251 2.94 10.57 -3.81
CA THR A 251 3.52 9.35 -3.24
C THR A 251 2.69 8.87 -2.04
N GLY A 252 2.36 7.58 -2.00
CA GLY A 252 1.58 6.99 -0.91
C GLY A 252 0.08 7.35 -0.89
N ALA A 253 -0.43 8.10 -1.90
CA ALA A 253 -1.85 8.41 -1.98
C ALA A 253 -2.72 7.15 -2.11
N GLY A 254 -2.24 6.14 -2.84
CA GLY A 254 -2.86 4.82 -2.93
C GLY A 254 -2.92 4.12 -1.57
N ASP A 255 -1.82 4.13 -0.82
CA ASP A 255 -1.75 3.54 0.51
C ASP A 255 -2.68 4.23 1.51
N CYS A 256 -2.74 5.58 1.45
CA CYS A 256 -3.68 6.37 2.24
C CYS A 256 -5.13 5.99 1.92
N PHE A 257 -5.46 5.81 0.63
CA PHE A 257 -6.78 5.34 0.21
C PHE A 257 -7.11 3.98 0.82
N VAL A 258 -6.21 2.98 0.65
CA VAL A 258 -6.41 1.61 1.15
C VAL A 258 -6.58 1.61 2.68
N ALA A 259 -5.72 2.31 3.41
CA ALA A 259 -5.79 2.40 4.86
C ALA A 259 -7.10 3.03 5.34
N CYS A 260 -7.54 4.13 4.72
CA CYS A 260 -8.81 4.78 5.05
C CYS A 260 -10.00 3.89 4.70
N PHE A 261 -9.95 3.16 3.58
CA PHE A 261 -10.99 2.21 3.19
C PHE A 261 -11.12 1.07 4.20
N ILE A 262 -10.01 0.43 4.59
CA ILE A 262 -9.99 -0.62 5.63
C ILE A 262 -10.60 -0.07 6.94
N ALA A 263 -10.13 1.10 7.38
CA ALA A 263 -10.62 1.72 8.61
C ALA A 263 -12.12 2.02 8.55
N SER A 264 -12.62 2.50 7.41
CA SER A 264 -14.04 2.79 7.20
C SER A 264 -14.90 1.52 7.22
N MET A 265 -14.45 0.46 6.53
CA MET A 265 -15.14 -0.84 6.53
C MET A 265 -15.23 -1.42 7.94
N LEU A 266 -14.14 -1.36 8.73
CA LEU A 266 -14.13 -1.85 10.11
C LEU A 266 -15.00 -1.02 11.06
N LYS A 267 -15.32 0.23 10.70
CA LYS A 267 -16.31 1.07 11.39
C LYS A 267 -17.74 0.84 10.95
N GLY A 268 -17.98 0.01 9.92
CA GLY A 268 -19.31 -0.36 9.45
C GLY A 268 -19.91 0.59 8.41
N TYR A 269 -19.10 1.45 7.75
CA TYR A 269 -19.55 2.22 6.60
C TYR A 269 -19.87 1.30 5.41
N SER A 270 -20.81 1.70 4.56
CA SER A 270 -21.04 1.05 3.27
C SER A 270 -19.83 1.18 2.35
N VAL A 271 -19.69 0.30 1.35
CA VAL A 271 -18.59 0.35 0.37
C VAL A 271 -18.54 1.71 -0.31
N GLU A 272 -19.69 2.28 -0.69
CA GLU A 272 -19.77 3.58 -1.32
C GLU A 272 -19.26 4.71 -0.42
N GLU A 273 -19.70 4.75 0.84
CA GLU A 273 -19.27 5.75 1.83
C GLU A 273 -17.79 5.61 2.14
N ALA A 274 -17.31 4.38 2.35
CA ALA A 274 -15.90 4.09 2.58
C ALA A 274 -15.02 4.59 1.42
N CYS A 275 -15.42 4.37 0.17
CA CYS A 275 -14.71 4.90 -0.99
C CYS A 275 -14.72 6.43 -1.05
N ARG A 276 -15.86 7.09 -0.73
CA ARG A 276 -15.93 8.55 -0.67
C ARG A 276 -14.99 9.15 0.37
N LEU A 277 -14.96 8.56 1.58
CA LEU A 277 -14.04 8.97 2.65
C LEU A 277 -12.58 8.76 2.23
N SER A 278 -12.28 7.62 1.60
CA SER A 278 -10.94 7.28 1.15
C SER A 278 -10.44 8.18 0.02
N CYS A 279 -11.31 8.57 -0.93
CA CYS A 279 -10.97 9.57 -1.95
C CYS A 279 -10.58 10.91 -1.33
N ARG A 280 -11.29 11.36 -0.28
CA ARG A 280 -10.96 12.61 0.43
C ARG A 280 -9.64 12.50 1.19
N ALA A 281 -9.45 11.41 1.93
CA ALA A 281 -8.23 11.16 2.69
C ALA A 281 -7.00 11.09 1.77
N SER A 282 -7.12 10.36 0.67
CA SER A 282 -6.08 10.21 -0.36
C SER A 282 -5.76 11.56 -1.02
N SER A 283 -6.76 12.33 -1.46
CA SER A 283 -6.53 13.66 -2.01
C SER A 283 -5.90 14.61 -0.98
N TRP A 284 -6.31 14.55 0.29
CA TRP A 284 -5.69 15.33 1.38
C TRP A 284 -4.23 14.95 1.58
N SER A 285 -3.88 13.67 1.51
CA SER A 285 -2.51 13.22 1.71
C SER A 285 -1.55 13.80 0.68
N THR A 286 -2.00 14.06 -0.53
CA THR A 286 -1.17 14.64 -1.61
C THR A 286 -0.76 16.11 -1.38
N LEU A 287 -1.32 16.78 -0.38
CA LEU A 287 -0.94 18.14 0.01
C LEU A 287 0.30 18.17 0.93
N SER A 288 0.88 17.01 1.23
CA SER A 288 2.07 16.88 2.07
C SER A 288 3.18 16.17 1.28
N LEU A 289 4.44 16.52 1.55
CA LEU A 289 5.61 15.82 0.99
C LEU A 289 5.83 14.49 1.72
N GLY A 290 6.01 13.40 0.97
CA GLY A 290 6.32 12.06 1.50
C GLY A 290 5.10 11.18 1.67
N ALA A 291 5.33 9.86 1.50
CA ALA A 291 4.30 8.84 1.30
C ALA A 291 3.30 8.72 2.46
N SER A 292 3.75 8.90 3.70
CA SER A 292 2.91 8.70 4.88
C SER A 292 3.02 9.83 5.92
N THR A 293 3.42 11.02 5.49
CA THR A 293 3.67 12.18 6.37
C THR A 293 2.42 12.99 6.71
N ALA A 294 1.40 12.97 5.83
CA ALA A 294 0.17 13.74 6.00
C ALA A 294 -0.47 13.49 7.38
N LYS A 295 -0.88 14.58 8.03
CA LYS A 295 -1.64 14.51 9.27
C LYS A 295 -3.06 14.10 8.94
N LEU A 296 -3.39 12.84 9.17
CA LEU A 296 -4.70 12.25 8.94
C LEU A 296 -5.34 11.87 10.28
N SER A 297 -6.61 12.16 10.43
CA SER A 297 -7.46 11.70 11.54
C SER A 297 -8.91 11.69 11.05
N TRP A 298 -9.81 11.05 11.82
CA TRP A 298 -11.24 11.09 11.51
C TRP A 298 -11.79 12.52 11.49
N ASP A 299 -11.35 13.39 12.40
CA ASP A 299 -11.77 14.80 12.43
C ASP A 299 -11.38 15.54 11.14
N VAL A 300 -10.20 15.25 10.59
CA VAL A 300 -9.75 15.80 9.30
C VAL A 300 -10.67 15.30 8.19
N ILE A 301 -10.90 13.98 8.09
CA ILE A 301 -11.74 13.38 7.05
C ILE A 301 -13.17 13.93 7.12
N ASP A 302 -13.75 14.06 8.30
CA ASP A 302 -15.09 14.62 8.51
C ASP A 302 -15.15 16.09 8.12
N SER A 303 -14.10 16.87 8.38
CA SER A 303 -14.03 18.28 7.97
C SER A 303 -14.02 18.47 6.46
N LEU A 304 -13.43 17.53 5.72
CA LEU A 304 -13.38 17.51 4.26
C LEU A 304 -14.76 17.15 3.64
N SER A 305 -15.66 16.55 4.43
CA SER A 305 -17.02 16.20 3.99
C SER A 305 -17.95 17.40 3.88
N LYS A 306 -17.57 18.53 4.48
CA LYS A 306 -18.39 19.76 4.55
C LYS A 306 -18.01 20.80 3.49
N LYS A 307 -17.00 20.52 2.69
CA LYS A 307 -16.55 21.35 1.57
C LYS A 307 -16.98 20.75 0.23
#